data_da00201f03aee5c9c0f38c36da48e2ae
#
_entry.id   da00201f03aee5c9c0f38c36da48e2ae
#
_cell.length_a   1.000
_cell.length_b   1.000
_cell.length_c   1.000
_cell.angle_alpha   90.00
_cell.angle_beta   90.00
_cell.angle_gamma   90.00
#
_symmetry.space_group_name_H-M   'P 1'
#
loop_
_entity.id
_entity.type
_entity.pdbx_description
1 polymer ?
#
loop_
_entity_poly.entity_id
_entity_poly.type
_entity_poly.pdbx_seq_one_letter_code
_entity_poly.pdbx_strand_id
1 'polypeptide(L)'
;MKKTLILICWLFIATFTSQSLIANETSAREITENDFIIGDENAPITIIEYASMSCSHCADFHTNTLPDLKAEFIDTGKVRMVFRDYPFNYPALLGSMMMRCIPGDVRYDYMNALYQLQPNWVNRDPKITKKELYKI
;
A
#
# COMPACT_ATOMS: atom_id res chain seq x y z
N MET A 1 -1.19 26.36 53.81
CA MET A 1 -0.19 25.65 53.01
C MET A 1 -0.74 24.40 52.31
N LYS A 2 -1.54 23.51 52.96
CA LYS A 2 -2.07 22.28 52.28
C LYS A 2 -3.08 22.56 51.14
N LYS A 3 -3.91 23.59 51.24
CA LYS A 3 -4.91 23.93 50.18
C LYS A 3 -4.29 24.53 48.92
N THR A 4 -3.19 25.23 49.02
CA THR A 4 -2.46 25.81 47.87
C THR A 4 -1.72 24.73 47.07
N LEU A 5 -1.21 23.70 47.75
CA LEU A 5 -0.51 22.58 47.08
C LEU A 5 -1.48 21.72 46.23
N ILE A 6 -2.71 21.54 46.71
CA ILE A 6 -3.75 20.78 45.99
C ILE A 6 -4.19 21.51 44.71
N LEU A 7 -4.33 22.83 44.75
CA LEU A 7 -4.68 23.63 43.56
C LEU A 7 -3.59 23.62 42.48
N ILE A 8 -2.32 23.59 42.86
CA ILE A 8 -1.21 23.54 41.92
C ILE A 8 -1.13 22.13 41.25
N CYS A 9 -1.40 21.04 41.98
CA CYS A 9 -1.49 19.71 41.40
C CYS A 9 -2.64 19.57 40.37
N TRP A 10 -3.79 20.19 40.64
CA TRP A 10 -4.94 20.17 39.71
C TRP A 10 -4.66 20.93 38.41
N LEU A 11 -3.91 22.03 38.48
CA LEU A 11 -3.50 22.81 37.31
C LEU A 11 -2.49 22.07 36.45
N PHE A 12 -1.59 21.26 37.01
CA PHE A 12 -0.63 20.45 36.26
C PHE A 12 -1.25 19.23 35.55
N ILE A 13 -2.31 18.64 36.09
CA ILE A 13 -3.01 17.49 35.48
C ILE A 13 -3.84 17.94 34.28
N ALA A 14 -4.37 19.15 34.26
CA ALA A 14 -5.19 19.65 33.15
C ALA A 14 -4.40 19.95 31.85
N THR A 15 -3.07 20.13 31.92
CA THR A 15 -2.24 20.46 30.76
C THR A 15 -1.67 19.24 30.02
N PHE A 16 -1.83 18.03 30.55
CA PHE A 16 -1.19 16.83 30.01
C PHE A 16 -2.09 15.99 29.08
N THR A 17 -3.38 16.34 28.91
CA THR A 17 -4.35 15.46 28.21
C THR A 17 -4.66 15.84 26.77
N SER A 18 -3.99 16.83 26.16
CA SER A 18 -4.42 17.33 24.83
C SER A 18 -3.50 16.99 23.65
N GLN A 19 -2.49 16.15 23.77
CA GLN A 19 -1.50 15.94 22.71
C GLN A 19 -1.53 14.57 21.99
N SER A 20 -2.45 13.66 22.29
CA SER A 20 -2.31 12.27 21.82
C SER A 20 -3.23 11.81 20.69
N LEU A 21 -4.06 12.66 20.10
CA LEU A 21 -5.07 12.19 19.13
C LEU A 21 -4.86 12.62 17.66
N ILE A 22 -3.82 13.41 17.35
CA ILE A 22 -3.63 13.89 15.96
C ILE A 22 -2.60 13.05 15.15
N ALA A 23 -1.81 12.20 15.79
CA ALA A 23 -0.66 11.54 15.17
C ALA A 23 -0.98 10.38 14.20
N ASN A 24 -2.21 9.85 14.16
CA ASN A 24 -2.45 8.58 13.46
C ASN A 24 -3.13 8.69 12.08
N GLU A 25 -3.78 9.79 11.75
CA GLU A 25 -4.40 9.95 10.42
C GLU A 25 -3.43 10.46 9.33
N THR A 26 -2.37 11.13 9.73
CA THR A 26 -1.40 11.71 8.79
C THR A 26 -0.52 10.62 8.16
N SER A 27 -0.16 9.57 8.91
CA SER A 27 0.81 8.57 8.44
C SER A 27 0.27 7.66 7.32
N ALA A 28 -1.03 7.38 7.28
CA ALA A 28 -1.62 6.52 6.23
C ALA A 28 -1.65 7.19 4.85
N ARG A 29 -1.63 8.51 4.79
CA ARG A 29 -1.62 9.30 3.55
C ARG A 29 -0.22 9.79 3.16
N GLU A 30 0.73 9.71 4.08
CA GLU A 30 2.10 10.10 3.84
C GLU A 30 2.78 9.10 2.89
N ILE A 31 3.40 9.62 1.84
CA ILE A 31 4.19 8.84 0.90
C ILE A 31 5.58 8.64 1.48
N THR A 32 6.03 7.40 1.50
CA THR A 32 7.32 7.00 2.07
C THR A 32 8.26 6.51 0.98
N GLU A 33 9.54 6.45 1.27
CA GLU A 33 10.57 5.89 0.37
C GLU A 33 10.34 4.41 0.01
N ASN A 34 9.54 3.69 0.80
CA ASN A 34 9.20 2.29 0.56
C ASN A 34 7.97 2.11 -0.32
N ASP A 35 7.27 3.18 -0.67
CA ASP A 35 6.10 3.11 -1.53
C ASP A 35 6.51 2.83 -2.99
N PHE A 36 5.70 2.04 -3.67
CA PHE A 36 5.85 1.85 -5.11
C PHE A 36 4.96 2.84 -5.84
N ILE A 37 5.58 3.82 -6.52
CA ILE A 37 4.89 4.89 -7.24
C ILE A 37 4.85 4.57 -8.72
N ILE A 38 3.68 4.76 -9.32
CA ILE A 38 3.40 4.64 -10.75
C ILE A 38 3.03 6.04 -11.25
N GLY A 39 3.76 6.55 -12.23
CA GLY A 39 3.57 7.88 -12.81
C GLY A 39 4.55 8.93 -12.26
N ASP A 40 4.24 10.21 -12.54
CA ASP A 40 5.07 11.34 -12.14
C ASP A 40 4.94 11.61 -10.63
N GLU A 41 6.06 11.62 -9.91
CA GLU A 41 6.10 11.89 -8.47
C GLU A 41 5.55 13.29 -8.11
N ASN A 42 5.52 14.22 -9.05
CA ASN A 42 5.01 15.57 -8.86
C ASN A 42 3.54 15.74 -9.30
N ALA A 43 2.86 14.65 -9.71
CA ALA A 43 1.48 14.72 -10.13
C ALA A 43 0.59 15.32 -9.02
N PRO A 44 -0.36 16.24 -9.37
CA PRO A 44 -1.16 16.95 -8.37
C PRO A 44 -2.15 16.06 -7.61
N ILE A 45 -2.54 14.93 -8.19
CA ILE A 45 -3.49 13.99 -7.57
C ILE A 45 -2.75 12.69 -7.23
N THR A 46 -2.96 12.20 -6.00
CA THR A 46 -2.42 10.93 -5.55
C THR A 46 -3.54 9.94 -5.26
N ILE A 47 -3.49 8.79 -5.90
CA ILE A 47 -4.32 7.62 -5.58
C ILE A 47 -3.46 6.65 -4.78
N ILE A 48 -3.91 6.24 -3.60
CA ILE A 48 -3.25 5.20 -2.80
C ILE A 48 -4.11 3.94 -2.86
N GLU A 49 -3.55 2.88 -3.42
CA GLU A 49 -4.18 1.57 -3.50
C GLU A 49 -3.56 0.64 -2.46
N TYR A 50 -4.39 0.08 -1.60
CA TYR A 50 -4.03 -1.03 -0.73
C TYR A 50 -4.52 -2.33 -1.38
N ALA A 51 -3.62 -3.09 -1.99
CA ALA A 51 -3.98 -4.23 -2.81
C ALA A 51 -3.29 -5.53 -2.37
N SER A 52 -3.96 -6.63 -2.64
CA SER A 52 -3.44 -7.96 -2.37
C SER A 52 -3.19 -8.71 -3.67
N MET A 53 -2.00 -9.29 -3.82
CA MET A 53 -1.60 -10.05 -5.01
C MET A 53 -2.47 -11.29 -5.26
N SER A 54 -3.23 -11.78 -4.27
CA SER A 54 -4.14 -12.92 -4.43
C SER A 54 -5.63 -12.54 -4.49
N CYS A 55 -5.94 -11.25 -4.48
CA CYS A 55 -7.31 -10.75 -4.56
C CYS A 55 -7.79 -10.69 -6.03
N SER A 56 -8.85 -11.42 -6.36
CA SER A 56 -9.39 -11.42 -7.73
C SER A 56 -9.94 -10.06 -8.18
N HIS A 57 -10.52 -9.27 -7.27
CA HIS A 57 -10.98 -7.92 -7.58
C HIS A 57 -9.80 -6.95 -7.82
N CYS A 58 -8.68 -7.13 -7.11
CA CYS A 58 -7.47 -6.38 -7.41
C CYS A 58 -6.93 -6.77 -8.80
N ALA A 59 -6.92 -8.06 -9.12
CA ALA A 59 -6.52 -8.52 -10.46
C ALA A 59 -7.42 -7.94 -11.55
N ASP A 60 -8.74 -7.93 -11.35
CA ASP A 60 -9.70 -7.32 -12.28
C ASP A 60 -9.44 -5.83 -12.48
N PHE A 61 -9.23 -5.08 -11.40
CA PHE A 61 -8.86 -3.67 -11.48
C PHE A 61 -7.57 -3.45 -12.29
N HIS A 62 -6.52 -4.21 -12.00
CA HIS A 62 -5.23 -4.09 -12.67
C HIS A 62 -5.25 -4.52 -14.14
N THR A 63 -6.13 -5.47 -14.50
CA THR A 63 -6.21 -5.97 -15.89
C THR A 63 -7.20 -5.21 -16.76
N ASN A 64 -8.28 -4.68 -16.18
CA ASN A 64 -9.40 -4.13 -16.94
C ASN A 64 -9.63 -2.62 -16.71
N THR A 65 -9.21 -2.06 -15.56
CA THR A 65 -9.46 -0.64 -15.24
C THR A 65 -8.18 0.20 -15.25
N LEU A 66 -7.12 -0.31 -14.62
CA LEU A 66 -5.87 0.44 -14.49
C LEU A 66 -5.22 0.81 -15.83
N PRO A 67 -5.28 0.00 -16.90
CA PRO A 67 -4.71 0.39 -18.19
C PRO A 67 -5.31 1.70 -18.75
N ASP A 68 -6.62 1.87 -18.69
CA ASP A 68 -7.30 3.10 -19.13
C ASP A 68 -6.99 4.28 -18.21
N LEU A 69 -7.06 4.05 -16.88
CA LEU A 69 -6.66 5.04 -15.87
C LEU A 69 -5.21 5.50 -16.09
N LYS A 70 -4.32 4.56 -16.42
CA LYS A 70 -2.92 4.86 -16.68
C LYS A 70 -2.77 5.73 -17.92
N ALA A 71 -3.36 5.34 -19.03
CA ALA A 71 -3.26 6.07 -20.30
C ALA A 71 -3.86 7.48 -20.21
N GLU A 72 -5.00 7.65 -19.55
CA GLU A 72 -5.72 8.92 -19.52
C GLU A 72 -5.22 9.91 -18.46
N PHE A 73 -4.69 9.40 -17.33
CA PHE A 73 -4.39 10.24 -16.19
C PHE A 73 -2.96 10.10 -15.65
N ILE A 74 -2.42 8.88 -15.58
CA ILE A 74 -1.09 8.67 -14.99
C ILE A 74 0.00 9.05 -15.99
N ASP A 75 -0.06 8.55 -17.21
CA ASP A 75 0.93 8.84 -18.25
C ASP A 75 0.87 10.30 -18.73
N THR A 76 -0.24 10.99 -18.48
CA THR A 76 -0.40 12.43 -18.76
C THR A 76 0.07 13.32 -17.60
N GLY A 77 0.57 12.77 -16.50
CA GLY A 77 1.09 13.50 -15.35
C GLY A 77 0.02 14.14 -14.46
N LYS A 78 -1.26 13.83 -14.66
CA LYS A 78 -2.37 14.37 -13.84
C LYS A 78 -2.51 13.65 -12.51
N VAL A 79 -2.17 12.35 -12.50
CA VAL A 79 -2.34 11.45 -11.36
C VAL A 79 -1.05 10.66 -11.18
N ARG A 80 -0.65 10.45 -9.93
CA ARG A 80 0.25 9.36 -9.55
C ARG A 80 -0.50 8.32 -8.74
N MET A 81 -0.11 7.07 -8.88
CA MET A 81 -0.68 5.98 -8.09
C MET A 81 0.40 5.40 -7.18
N VAL A 82 0.06 5.22 -5.92
CA VAL A 82 0.91 4.59 -4.90
C VAL A 82 0.35 3.22 -4.61
N PHE A 83 1.13 2.19 -4.90
CA PHE A 83 0.75 0.81 -4.59
C PHE A 83 1.31 0.40 -3.24
N ARG A 84 0.42 -0.07 -2.36
CA ARG A 84 0.76 -0.60 -1.02
C ARG A 84 0.27 -2.02 -0.86
N ASP A 85 1.18 -2.91 -0.50
CA ASP A 85 0.85 -4.31 -0.26
C ASP A 85 -0.11 -4.48 0.93
N TYR A 86 -1.19 -5.24 0.72
CA TYR A 86 -2.11 -5.68 1.75
C TYR A 86 -2.31 -7.21 1.69
N PRO A 87 -1.27 -8.01 2.06
CA PRO A 87 -1.31 -9.45 1.96
C PRO A 87 -2.13 -10.07 3.10
N PHE A 88 -3.33 -10.57 2.79
CA PHE A 88 -4.21 -11.20 3.77
C PHE A 88 -4.12 -12.73 3.81
N ASN A 89 -3.25 -13.34 3.00
CA ASN A 89 -3.00 -14.78 2.98
C ASN A 89 -1.58 -15.09 2.49
N TYR A 90 -1.20 -16.36 2.58
CA TYR A 90 0.15 -16.79 2.20
C TYR A 90 0.49 -16.57 0.72
N PRO A 91 -0.36 -16.93 -0.27
CA PRO A 91 -0.10 -16.60 -1.67
C PRO A 91 0.13 -15.10 -1.90
N ALA A 92 -0.70 -14.25 -1.31
CA ALA A 92 -0.52 -12.80 -1.42
C ALA A 92 0.83 -12.34 -0.88
N LEU A 93 1.23 -12.84 0.29
CA LEU A 93 2.53 -12.51 0.88
C LEU A 93 3.68 -12.90 -0.05
N LEU A 94 3.66 -14.11 -0.62
CA LEU A 94 4.69 -14.54 -1.56
C LEU A 94 4.73 -13.67 -2.81
N GLY A 95 3.58 -13.38 -3.43
CA GLY A 95 3.50 -12.50 -4.60
C GLY A 95 4.06 -11.10 -4.30
N SER A 96 3.70 -10.51 -3.16
CA SER A 96 4.24 -9.23 -2.71
C SER A 96 5.76 -9.27 -2.52
N MET A 97 6.28 -10.30 -1.86
CA MET A 97 7.73 -10.47 -1.68
C MET A 97 8.45 -10.57 -3.02
N MET A 98 7.94 -11.37 -3.96
CA MET A 98 8.51 -11.51 -5.30
C MET A 98 8.53 -10.16 -6.02
N MET A 99 7.39 -9.45 -6.06
CA MET A 99 7.30 -8.13 -6.67
C MET A 99 8.32 -7.13 -6.08
N ARG A 100 8.51 -7.16 -4.75
CA ARG A 100 9.46 -6.25 -4.08
C ARG A 100 10.92 -6.55 -4.38
N CYS A 101 11.25 -7.78 -4.78
CA CYS A 101 12.60 -8.15 -5.22
C CYS A 101 12.92 -7.71 -6.66
N ILE A 102 11.92 -7.31 -7.45
CA ILE A 102 12.11 -6.89 -8.84
C ILE A 102 12.59 -5.43 -8.89
N PRO A 103 13.57 -5.09 -9.76
CA PRO A 103 14.01 -3.70 -9.96
C PRO A 103 12.86 -2.75 -10.32
N GLY A 104 12.97 -1.47 -9.91
CA GLY A 104 11.89 -0.50 -10.02
C GLY A 104 11.40 -0.24 -11.44
N ASP A 105 12.30 -0.25 -12.41
CA ASP A 105 12.04 0.00 -13.83
C ASP A 105 11.16 -1.06 -14.50
N VAL A 106 11.21 -2.31 -14.06
CA VAL A 106 10.38 -3.42 -14.58
C VAL A 106 9.33 -3.93 -13.59
N ARG A 107 9.27 -3.34 -12.41
CA ARG A 107 8.35 -3.79 -11.33
C ARG A 107 6.89 -3.68 -11.71
N TYR A 108 6.50 -2.63 -12.43
CA TYR A 108 5.13 -2.45 -12.90
C TYR A 108 4.70 -3.58 -13.83
N ASP A 109 5.53 -3.93 -14.80
CA ASP A 109 5.24 -5.01 -15.76
C ASP A 109 5.16 -6.37 -15.07
N TYR A 110 6.06 -6.61 -14.11
CA TYR A 110 6.02 -7.83 -13.30
C TYR A 110 4.77 -7.92 -12.41
N MET A 111 4.36 -6.83 -11.80
CA MET A 111 3.12 -6.73 -11.04
C MET A 111 1.89 -7.08 -11.91
N ASN A 112 1.84 -6.52 -13.12
CA ASN A 112 0.77 -6.81 -14.07
C ASN A 112 0.77 -8.29 -14.48
N ALA A 113 1.94 -8.88 -14.73
CA ALA A 113 2.06 -10.31 -15.03
C ALA A 113 1.55 -11.17 -13.87
N LEU A 114 1.87 -10.81 -12.61
CA LEU A 114 1.35 -11.51 -11.44
C LEU A 114 -0.18 -11.48 -11.37
N TYR A 115 -0.80 -10.33 -11.64
CA TYR A 115 -2.25 -10.22 -11.64
C TYR A 115 -2.90 -10.95 -12.82
N GLN A 116 -2.38 -10.84 -14.03
CA GLN A 116 -2.89 -11.55 -15.21
C GLN A 116 -2.80 -13.08 -15.04
N LEU A 117 -1.73 -13.55 -14.44
CA LEU A 117 -1.49 -14.97 -14.22
C LEU A 117 -2.00 -15.48 -12.86
N GLN A 118 -2.71 -14.63 -12.10
CA GLN A 118 -3.18 -14.94 -10.75
C GLN A 118 -3.88 -16.30 -10.63
N PRO A 119 -4.77 -16.73 -11.55
CA PRO A 119 -5.42 -18.04 -11.47
C PRO A 119 -4.44 -19.22 -11.55
N ASN A 120 -3.25 -19.02 -12.10
CA ASN A 120 -2.27 -20.08 -12.30
C ASN A 120 -1.43 -20.32 -11.05
N TRP A 121 -1.12 -19.27 -10.29
CA TRP A 121 -0.19 -19.36 -9.16
C TRP A 121 -0.85 -19.23 -7.77
N VAL A 122 -2.04 -18.63 -7.66
CA VAL A 122 -2.75 -18.54 -6.38
C VAL A 122 -3.33 -19.89 -6.01
N ASN A 123 -2.77 -20.54 -5.00
CA ASN A 123 -3.22 -21.84 -4.53
C ASN A 123 -3.22 -21.90 -2.99
N ARG A 124 -4.08 -22.76 -2.42
CA ARG A 124 -4.11 -22.98 -0.96
C ARG A 124 -2.91 -23.77 -0.48
N ASP A 125 -2.31 -24.62 -1.36
CA ASP A 125 -1.07 -25.33 -1.06
C ASP A 125 0.13 -24.39 -1.28
N PRO A 126 0.90 -24.09 -0.23
CA PRO A 126 2.08 -23.23 -0.32
C PRO A 126 3.14 -23.74 -1.31
N LYS A 127 3.27 -25.05 -1.46
CA LYS A 127 4.26 -25.65 -2.37
C LYS A 127 3.88 -25.41 -3.82
N ILE A 128 2.58 -25.50 -4.14
CA ILE A 128 2.06 -25.22 -5.48
C ILE A 128 2.24 -23.73 -5.79
N THR A 129 1.80 -22.83 -4.89
CA THR A 129 1.98 -21.39 -5.04
C THR A 129 3.44 -21.04 -5.33
N LYS A 130 4.36 -21.53 -4.51
CA LYS A 130 5.79 -21.27 -4.68
C LYS A 130 6.32 -21.78 -6.03
N LYS A 131 5.95 -23.00 -6.42
CA LYS A 131 6.37 -23.61 -7.69
C LYS A 131 5.89 -22.80 -8.90
N GLU A 132 4.64 -22.36 -8.88
CA GLU A 132 4.06 -21.64 -10.02
C GLU A 132 4.56 -20.19 -10.10
N LEU A 133 4.78 -19.52 -8.98
CA LEU A 133 5.40 -18.19 -8.94
C LEU A 133 6.81 -18.14 -9.54
N TYR A 134 7.61 -19.20 -9.38
CA TYR A 134 8.95 -19.26 -9.96
C TYR A 134 8.96 -19.42 -11.49
N LYS A 135 7.82 -19.57 -12.14
CA LYS A 135 7.71 -19.67 -13.59
C LYS A 135 7.38 -18.32 -14.26
N ILE A 136 7.00 -17.33 -13.46
CA ILE A 136 6.68 -15.95 -13.88
C ILE A 136 7.95 -15.10 -13.80
#